data_f4d762b99a2051fdd2871b17b3252bb1
#
_entry.id   f4d762b99a2051fdd2871b17b3252bb1
#
_cell.length_a   1.000
_cell.length_b   1.000
_cell.length_c   1.000
_cell.angle_alpha   90.00
_cell.angle_beta   90.00
_cell.angle_gamma   90.00
#
_symmetry.space_group_name_H-M   'P 1'
#
loop_
_entity.id
_entity.type
_entity.pdbx_description
1 polymer ?
#
loop_
_entity_poly.entity_id
_entity_poly.type
_entity_poly.pdbx_seq_one_letter_code
_entity_poly.pdbx_strand_id
1 'polypeptide(L)'
;MGFLDWIMSLFGDGSTVTVPPAVDPVSVQEPEMDKFDIAMKFTLRWEGGYVNHPTDPGGETNFGIAKRSHPDVDIANLTEELAKDIYREKYWDKVHGDALAPAVALAVMDYAVNSGTSRSAKTLQKVVGAGVDGAIGPNTLKKVAAAVEKDGENAVAQAVVMERVGFLCRLVKNKPEMIVFLHGWMKRTHQCMAEVSK
;
A
#
# COMPACT_ATOMS: atom_id res chain seq x y z
N MET A 1 -23.59 13.13 56.57
CA MET A 1 -22.39 12.29 56.67
C MET A 1 -22.19 11.64 55.29
N GLY A 2 -21.29 12.15 54.53
CA GLY A 2 -21.10 11.77 53.14
C GLY A 2 -20.23 10.48 53.03
N PHE A 3 -20.36 9.78 51.91
CA PHE A 3 -19.62 8.54 51.61
C PHE A 3 -18.09 8.71 51.74
N LEU A 4 -17.58 9.93 51.51
CA LEU A 4 -16.16 10.26 51.71
C LEU A 4 -15.74 10.31 53.17
N ASP A 5 -16.63 10.69 54.11
CA ASP A 5 -16.33 10.75 55.54
C ASP A 5 -16.24 9.34 56.15
N TRP A 6 -16.94 8.36 55.57
CA TRP A 6 -16.89 6.97 55.99
C TRP A 6 -15.59 6.28 55.59
N ILE A 7 -15.04 6.60 54.44
CA ILE A 7 -13.73 6.06 53.96
C ILE A 7 -12.57 6.58 54.80
N MET A 8 -12.60 7.86 55.20
CA MET A 8 -11.53 8.45 56.02
C MET A 8 -11.49 7.94 57.46
N SER A 9 -12.57 7.33 57.97
CA SER A 9 -12.60 6.76 59.31
C SER A 9 -11.99 5.33 59.42
N LEU A 10 -11.65 4.73 58.28
CA LEU A 10 -11.07 3.36 58.23
C LEU A 10 -9.52 3.36 58.27
N PHE A 11 -8.89 4.50 58.13
CA PHE A 11 -7.42 4.64 58.15
C PHE A 11 -7.00 5.55 59.31
N GLY A 12 -7.18 5.08 60.52
CA GLY A 12 -6.50 5.67 61.67
C GLY A 12 -5.10 5.08 61.72
N ASP A 13 -4.11 5.87 61.34
CA ASP A 13 -2.82 6.13 61.98
C ASP A 13 -1.87 6.82 60.96
N GLY A 14 -1.18 7.83 61.45
CA GLY A 14 -0.38 8.79 60.67
C GLY A 14 0.91 8.24 60.05
N SER A 15 0.80 7.30 59.10
CA SER A 15 1.91 6.92 58.25
C SER A 15 1.85 7.69 56.97
N THR A 16 2.79 8.58 56.74
CA THR A 16 3.02 9.29 55.46
C THR A 16 3.33 8.26 54.41
N VAL A 17 2.33 7.92 53.57
CA VAL A 17 2.54 7.14 52.36
C VAL A 17 3.25 8.04 51.35
N THR A 18 4.57 7.84 51.19
CA THR A 18 5.31 8.44 50.08
C THR A 18 4.84 7.82 48.78
N VAL A 19 4.02 8.54 48.02
CA VAL A 19 3.63 8.14 46.66
C VAL A 19 4.92 8.23 45.84
N PRO A 20 5.34 7.12 45.18
CA PRO A 20 6.48 7.19 44.26
C PRO A 20 6.15 8.19 43.14
N PRO A 21 7.15 8.92 42.60
CA PRO A 21 6.92 9.87 41.51
C PRO A 21 6.23 9.15 40.37
N ALA A 22 5.20 9.79 39.82
CA ALA A 22 4.52 9.30 38.63
C ALA A 22 5.56 9.02 37.55
N VAL A 23 5.70 7.76 37.17
CA VAL A 23 6.48 7.41 35.96
C VAL A 23 5.71 8.00 34.79
N ASP A 24 6.36 8.92 34.08
CA ASP A 24 5.82 9.44 32.83
C ASP A 24 5.41 8.25 31.95
N PRO A 25 4.24 8.31 31.30
CA PRO A 25 3.83 7.23 30.41
C PRO A 25 4.91 7.07 29.36
N VAL A 26 5.59 5.91 29.37
CA VAL A 26 6.49 5.51 28.30
C VAL A 26 5.65 5.58 27.03
N SER A 27 5.92 6.57 26.19
CA SER A 27 5.33 6.65 24.87
C SER A 27 5.81 5.43 24.10
N VAL A 28 4.99 4.38 24.08
CA VAL A 28 5.16 3.27 23.16
C VAL A 28 4.89 3.88 21.78
N GLN A 29 5.94 4.31 21.12
CA GLN A 29 5.88 4.64 19.69
C GLN A 29 5.53 3.32 19.01
N GLU A 30 4.35 3.27 18.40
CA GLU A 30 4.03 2.17 17.49
C GLU A 30 5.16 2.12 16.45
N PRO A 31 5.69 0.91 16.12
CA PRO A 31 6.76 0.81 15.14
C PRO A 31 6.30 1.50 13.85
N GLU A 32 7.09 2.44 13.37
CA GLU A 32 6.84 3.14 12.11
C GLU A 32 6.71 2.08 11.00
N MET A 33 5.52 1.99 10.39
CA MET A 33 5.22 0.96 9.39
C MET A 33 6.13 1.16 8.18
N ASP A 34 6.85 0.12 7.77
CA ASP A 34 7.67 0.15 6.56
C ASP A 34 6.81 0.55 5.34
N LYS A 35 7.39 1.31 4.42
CA LYS A 35 6.71 1.79 3.21
C LYS A 35 6.17 0.66 2.33
N PHE A 36 6.80 -0.52 2.34
CA PHE A 36 6.26 -1.70 1.69
C PHE A 36 4.97 -2.16 2.37
N ASP A 37 4.94 -2.21 3.71
CA ASP A 37 3.75 -2.59 4.46
C ASP A 37 2.60 -1.60 4.24
N ILE A 38 2.89 -0.31 4.13
CA ILE A 38 1.89 0.72 3.80
C ILE A 38 1.30 0.44 2.40
N ALA A 39 2.16 0.21 1.40
CA ALA A 39 1.73 -0.09 0.04
C ALA A 39 0.96 -1.42 -0.04
N MET A 40 1.39 -2.45 0.71
CA MET A 40 0.71 -3.74 0.80
C MET A 40 -0.67 -3.61 1.46
N LYS A 41 -0.76 -2.91 2.59
CA LYS A 41 -2.04 -2.65 3.27
C LYS A 41 -3.05 -1.95 2.35
N PHE A 42 -2.59 -1.02 1.51
CA PHE A 42 -3.42 -0.40 0.49
C PHE A 42 -3.85 -1.42 -0.58
N THR A 43 -2.89 -2.16 -1.13
CA THR A 43 -3.11 -3.10 -2.24
C THR A 43 -4.07 -4.23 -1.83
N LEU A 44 -3.86 -4.86 -0.67
CA LEU A 44 -4.67 -5.98 -0.20
C LEU A 44 -6.14 -5.62 0.06
N ARG A 45 -6.47 -4.34 0.29
CA ARG A 45 -7.89 -3.91 0.38
C ARG A 45 -8.67 -4.13 -0.93
N TRP A 46 -7.95 -4.22 -2.06
CA TRP A 46 -8.54 -4.39 -3.39
C TRP A 46 -8.46 -5.83 -3.90
N GLU A 47 -7.59 -6.61 -3.31
CA GLU A 47 -7.47 -8.02 -3.63
C GLU A 47 -8.47 -8.80 -2.76
N GLY A 48 -9.25 -9.68 -3.38
CA GLY A 48 -10.28 -10.45 -2.66
C GLY A 48 -9.67 -11.47 -1.69
N GLY A 49 -10.50 -11.96 -0.75
CA GLY A 49 -10.17 -13.13 0.04
C GLY A 49 -10.15 -14.42 -0.80
N TYR A 50 -10.12 -15.57 -0.11
CA TYR A 50 -10.15 -16.86 -0.78
C TYR A 50 -11.43 -17.06 -1.62
N VAL A 51 -11.24 -17.38 -2.89
CA VAL A 51 -12.29 -17.73 -3.83
C VAL A 51 -11.86 -19.00 -4.57
N ASN A 52 -12.76 -20.00 -4.63
CA ASN A 52 -12.59 -21.19 -5.44
C ASN A 52 -13.92 -21.44 -6.17
N HIS A 53 -14.02 -20.96 -7.40
CA HIS A 53 -15.23 -21.15 -8.18
C HIS A 53 -14.99 -22.24 -9.24
N PRO A 54 -15.82 -23.30 -9.29
CA PRO A 54 -15.62 -24.46 -10.20
C PRO A 54 -15.52 -24.10 -11.69
N THR A 55 -16.09 -22.97 -12.09
CA THR A 55 -16.09 -22.50 -13.49
C THR A 55 -15.05 -21.41 -13.76
N ASP A 56 -14.24 -21.01 -12.75
CA ASP A 56 -13.19 -20.01 -12.94
C ASP A 56 -11.97 -20.67 -13.61
N PRO A 57 -11.60 -20.25 -14.85
CA PRO A 57 -10.41 -20.77 -15.52
C PRO A 57 -9.09 -20.45 -14.78
N GLY A 58 -9.12 -19.52 -13.83
CA GLY A 58 -7.98 -19.14 -12.98
C GLY A 58 -7.73 -20.12 -11.83
N GLY A 59 -8.72 -20.95 -11.50
CA GLY A 59 -8.71 -21.82 -10.32
C GLY A 59 -8.87 -21.02 -9.02
N GLU A 60 -8.45 -21.63 -7.91
CA GLU A 60 -8.51 -20.96 -6.62
C GLU A 60 -7.61 -19.72 -6.56
N THR A 61 -8.10 -18.71 -5.88
CA THR A 61 -7.43 -17.41 -5.70
C THR A 61 -7.54 -16.99 -4.25
N ASN A 62 -6.44 -16.49 -3.66
CA ASN A 62 -6.43 -15.89 -2.33
C ASN A 62 -5.47 -14.70 -2.32
N PHE A 63 -5.82 -13.62 -1.64
CA PHE A 63 -5.05 -12.38 -1.65
C PHE A 63 -4.68 -11.89 -3.07
N GLY A 64 -5.54 -12.13 -4.09
CA GLY A 64 -5.24 -11.81 -5.49
C GLY A 64 -4.23 -12.74 -6.18
N ILE A 65 -3.74 -13.77 -5.49
CA ILE A 65 -2.78 -14.75 -6.00
C ILE A 65 -3.54 -15.99 -6.50
N ALA A 66 -3.52 -16.21 -7.83
CA ALA A 66 -4.24 -17.31 -8.47
C ALA A 66 -3.36 -18.54 -8.64
N LYS A 67 -3.92 -19.72 -8.39
CA LYS A 67 -3.25 -21.03 -8.55
C LYS A 67 -2.60 -21.20 -9.92
N ARG A 68 -3.29 -20.75 -10.98
CA ARG A 68 -2.75 -20.81 -12.35
C ARG A 68 -1.42 -20.11 -12.52
N SER A 69 -1.24 -18.99 -11.81
CA SER A 69 0.00 -18.17 -11.88
C SER A 69 1.06 -18.64 -10.89
N HIS A 70 0.68 -19.46 -9.92
CA HIS A 70 1.51 -19.95 -8.84
C HIS A 70 1.21 -21.44 -8.56
N PRO A 71 1.56 -22.34 -9.49
CA PRO A 71 1.18 -23.75 -9.41
C PRO A 71 1.75 -24.46 -8.17
N ASP A 72 2.88 -24.00 -7.66
CA ASP A 72 3.57 -24.58 -6.52
C ASP A 72 3.13 -24.02 -5.16
N VAL A 73 2.26 -22.98 -5.14
CA VAL A 73 1.75 -22.37 -3.91
C VAL A 73 0.46 -23.04 -3.47
N ASP A 74 0.35 -23.34 -2.18
CA ASP A 74 -0.90 -23.78 -1.56
C ASP A 74 -1.79 -22.55 -1.33
N ILE A 75 -2.68 -22.27 -2.28
CA ILE A 75 -3.52 -21.07 -2.27
C ILE A 75 -4.56 -21.12 -1.14
N ALA A 76 -5.08 -22.31 -0.82
CA ALA A 76 -6.08 -22.48 0.22
C ALA A 76 -5.55 -22.13 1.62
N ASN A 77 -4.28 -22.43 1.88
CA ASN A 77 -3.60 -22.17 3.15
C ASN A 77 -2.62 -20.99 3.06
N LEU A 78 -2.72 -20.17 2.03
CA LEU A 78 -1.83 -19.01 1.86
C LEU A 78 -2.05 -18.00 3.00
N THR A 79 -0.99 -17.74 3.75
CA THR A 79 -1.00 -16.71 4.80
C THR A 79 -0.72 -15.32 4.22
N GLU A 80 -1.05 -14.27 4.98
CA GLU A 80 -0.74 -12.89 4.57
C GLU A 80 0.75 -12.65 4.42
N GLU A 81 1.59 -13.26 5.29
CA GLU A 81 3.05 -13.16 5.22
C GLU A 81 3.58 -13.74 3.91
N LEU A 82 3.17 -14.97 3.56
CA LEU A 82 3.58 -15.58 2.29
C LEU A 82 3.05 -14.79 1.08
N ALA A 83 1.85 -14.23 1.18
CA ALA A 83 1.33 -13.34 0.14
C ALA A 83 2.22 -12.08 0.01
N LYS A 84 2.63 -11.46 1.11
CA LYS A 84 3.56 -10.31 1.11
C LYS A 84 4.89 -10.65 0.45
N ASP A 85 5.48 -11.82 0.72
CA ASP A 85 6.73 -12.25 0.09
C ASP A 85 6.59 -12.35 -1.43
N ILE A 86 5.47 -12.94 -1.90
CA ILE A 86 5.16 -13.04 -3.33
C ILE A 86 5.00 -11.64 -3.95
N TYR A 87 4.31 -10.73 -3.28
CA TYR A 87 4.13 -9.36 -3.77
C TYR A 87 5.44 -8.57 -3.78
N ARG A 88 6.33 -8.79 -2.78
CA ARG A 88 7.66 -8.17 -2.73
C ARG A 88 8.47 -8.60 -3.94
N GLU A 89 8.64 -9.90 -4.16
CA GLU A 89 9.43 -10.43 -5.27
C GLU A 89 8.88 -10.03 -6.65
N LYS A 90 7.55 -10.14 -6.83
CA LYS A 90 6.94 -9.98 -8.17
C LYS A 90 6.67 -8.54 -8.57
N TYR A 91 6.47 -7.66 -7.61
CA TYR A 91 6.09 -6.27 -7.89
C TYR A 91 7.04 -5.24 -7.25
N TRP A 92 7.23 -5.30 -5.94
CA TRP A 92 7.99 -4.30 -5.21
C TRP A 92 9.45 -4.22 -5.66
N ASP A 93 10.15 -5.35 -5.71
CA ASP A 93 11.54 -5.42 -6.14
C ASP A 93 11.69 -5.05 -7.61
N LYS A 94 10.73 -5.45 -8.47
CA LYS A 94 10.74 -5.11 -9.90
C LYS A 94 10.54 -3.62 -10.19
N VAL A 95 9.88 -2.91 -9.30
CA VAL A 95 9.73 -1.45 -9.40
C VAL A 95 10.72 -0.69 -8.53
N HIS A 96 11.66 -1.38 -7.88
CA HIS A 96 12.63 -0.79 -6.95
C HIS A 96 11.98 0.05 -5.86
N GLY A 97 10.92 -0.48 -5.23
CA GLY A 97 10.13 0.22 -4.24
C GLY A 97 10.94 0.80 -3.09
N ASP A 98 11.98 0.08 -2.62
CA ASP A 98 12.87 0.54 -1.55
C ASP A 98 13.70 1.79 -1.93
N ALA A 99 13.90 2.04 -3.22
CA ALA A 99 14.62 3.21 -3.71
C ALA A 99 13.72 4.41 -4.02
N LEU A 100 12.39 4.24 -3.94
CA LEU A 100 11.41 5.30 -4.18
C LEU A 100 10.96 5.96 -2.87
N ALA A 101 10.57 7.22 -2.92
CA ALA A 101 9.89 7.88 -1.81
C ALA A 101 8.52 7.21 -1.54
N PRO A 102 8.04 7.17 -0.28
CA PRO A 102 6.87 6.39 0.13
C PRO A 102 5.63 6.55 -0.74
N ALA A 103 5.20 7.79 -1.02
CA ALA A 103 4.02 8.04 -1.84
C ALA A 103 4.21 7.57 -3.29
N VAL A 104 5.41 7.78 -3.87
CA VAL A 104 5.75 7.31 -5.21
C VAL A 104 5.78 5.79 -5.27
N ALA A 105 6.39 5.13 -4.28
CA ALA A 105 6.45 3.67 -4.17
C ALA A 105 5.06 3.05 -4.13
N LEU A 106 4.14 3.60 -3.30
CA LEU A 106 2.75 3.17 -3.23
C LEU A 106 2.04 3.28 -4.59
N ALA A 107 2.11 4.45 -5.24
CA ALA A 107 1.45 4.68 -6.53
C ALA A 107 1.97 3.74 -7.62
N VAL A 108 3.29 3.53 -7.67
CA VAL A 108 3.96 2.70 -8.67
C VAL A 108 3.68 1.21 -8.42
N MET A 109 3.74 0.75 -7.15
CA MET A 109 3.43 -0.64 -6.79
C MET A 109 1.97 -0.98 -7.06
N ASP A 110 1.02 -0.17 -6.60
CA ASP A 110 -0.40 -0.41 -6.84
C ASP A 110 -0.74 -0.49 -8.33
N TYR A 111 -0.11 0.38 -9.13
CA TYR A 111 -0.27 0.32 -10.57
C TYR A 111 0.39 -0.93 -11.18
N ALA A 112 1.56 -1.36 -10.67
CA ALA A 112 2.23 -2.57 -11.11
C ALA A 112 1.39 -3.83 -10.86
N VAL A 113 0.78 -3.93 -9.68
CA VAL A 113 -0.13 -5.03 -9.32
C VAL A 113 -1.34 -5.07 -10.26
N ASN A 114 -1.97 -3.93 -10.49
CA ASN A 114 -3.18 -3.85 -11.30
C ASN A 114 -2.93 -4.02 -12.81
N SER A 115 -1.79 -3.57 -13.33
CA SER A 115 -1.59 -3.44 -14.78
C SER A 115 -0.23 -3.92 -15.29
N GLY A 116 0.59 -4.51 -14.41
CA GLY A 116 1.93 -5.03 -14.71
C GLY A 116 3.06 -4.02 -14.49
N THR A 117 4.21 -4.55 -14.07
CA THR A 117 5.40 -3.78 -13.67
C THR A 117 5.95 -2.90 -14.79
N SER A 118 6.03 -3.43 -16.01
CA SER A 118 6.55 -2.66 -17.17
C SER A 118 5.69 -1.44 -17.48
N ARG A 119 4.36 -1.55 -17.40
CA ARG A 119 3.46 -0.40 -17.65
C ARG A 119 3.60 0.65 -16.55
N SER A 120 3.65 0.23 -15.30
CA SER A 120 3.87 1.11 -14.17
C SER A 120 5.20 1.85 -14.32
N ALA A 121 6.29 1.13 -14.62
CA ALA A 121 7.61 1.72 -14.85
C ALA A 121 7.61 2.76 -15.98
N LYS A 122 7.02 2.42 -17.15
CA LYS A 122 6.89 3.37 -18.29
C LYS A 122 6.12 4.62 -17.90
N THR A 123 5.11 4.50 -17.07
CA THR A 123 4.33 5.65 -16.60
C THR A 123 5.17 6.54 -15.67
N LEU A 124 5.87 5.97 -14.72
CA LEU A 124 6.80 6.72 -13.86
C LEU A 124 7.86 7.44 -14.70
N GLN A 125 8.50 6.72 -15.65
CA GLN A 125 9.51 7.27 -16.55
C GLN A 125 8.99 8.46 -17.34
N LYS A 126 7.77 8.37 -17.87
CA LYS A 126 7.11 9.47 -18.58
C LYS A 126 6.91 10.68 -17.67
N VAL A 127 6.41 10.46 -16.45
CA VAL A 127 6.15 11.53 -15.46
C VAL A 127 7.43 12.29 -15.13
N VAL A 128 8.56 11.59 -14.92
CA VAL A 128 9.83 12.22 -14.52
C VAL A 128 10.75 12.58 -15.69
N GLY A 129 10.30 12.40 -16.93
CA GLY A 129 11.11 12.70 -18.13
C GLY A 129 12.35 11.82 -18.28
N ALA A 130 12.24 10.52 -17.91
CA ALA A 130 13.26 9.52 -18.16
C ALA A 130 13.03 8.79 -19.50
N GLY A 131 14.02 8.00 -19.95
CA GLY A 131 13.86 7.11 -21.11
C GLY A 131 12.78 6.05 -20.81
N VAL A 132 11.81 5.90 -21.71
CA VAL A 132 10.60 5.06 -21.48
C VAL A 132 10.86 3.65 -22.03
N ASP A 133 11.62 2.85 -21.28
CA ASP A 133 11.95 1.44 -21.61
C ASP A 133 11.14 0.41 -20.81
N GLY A 134 10.57 0.81 -19.67
CA GLY A 134 9.77 -0.06 -18.80
C GLY A 134 10.56 -0.81 -17.74
N ALA A 135 11.82 -0.39 -17.50
CA ALA A 135 12.67 -0.88 -16.43
C ALA A 135 13.15 0.31 -15.57
N ILE A 136 12.90 0.26 -14.26
CA ILE A 136 13.36 1.31 -13.34
C ILE A 136 14.83 1.05 -13.02
N GLY A 137 15.73 1.71 -13.73
CA GLY A 137 17.17 1.62 -13.50
C GLY A 137 17.73 2.89 -12.85
N PRO A 138 19.07 2.97 -12.66
CA PRO A 138 19.73 4.12 -12.01
C PRO A 138 19.38 5.47 -12.61
N ASN A 139 19.25 5.55 -13.94
CA ASN A 139 18.87 6.80 -14.63
C ASN A 139 17.43 7.23 -14.30
N THR A 140 16.50 6.27 -14.23
CA THR A 140 15.11 6.54 -13.82
C THR A 140 15.09 7.01 -12.36
N LEU A 141 15.76 6.29 -11.45
CA LEU A 141 15.82 6.65 -10.03
C LEU A 141 16.41 8.04 -9.80
N LYS A 142 17.48 8.42 -10.54
CA LYS A 142 18.05 9.77 -10.50
C LYS A 142 17.01 10.83 -10.91
N LYS A 143 16.24 10.57 -11.95
CA LYS A 143 15.18 11.50 -12.41
C LYS A 143 14.03 11.59 -11.40
N VAL A 144 13.66 10.47 -10.77
CA VAL A 144 12.64 10.45 -9.70
C VAL A 144 13.11 11.30 -8.53
N ALA A 145 14.35 11.08 -8.04
CA ALA A 145 14.91 11.86 -6.93
C ALA A 145 14.89 13.38 -7.22
N ALA A 146 15.32 13.79 -8.42
CA ALA A 146 15.28 15.19 -8.82
C ALA A 146 13.85 15.76 -8.92
N ALA A 147 12.89 14.97 -9.40
CA ALA A 147 11.48 15.39 -9.43
C ALA A 147 10.88 15.52 -8.04
N VAL A 148 11.19 14.57 -7.14
CA VAL A 148 10.75 14.61 -5.73
C VAL A 148 11.36 15.80 -4.99
N GLU A 149 12.65 16.08 -5.21
CA GLU A 149 13.34 17.26 -4.63
C GLU A 149 12.68 18.58 -5.09
N LYS A 150 12.31 18.65 -6.35
CA LYS A 150 11.73 19.87 -6.95
C LYS A 150 10.25 20.08 -6.58
N ASP A 151 9.44 19.04 -6.70
CA ASP A 151 7.97 19.14 -6.73
C ASP A 151 7.31 18.44 -5.50
N GLY A 152 8.09 17.70 -4.71
CA GLY A 152 7.61 16.86 -3.60
C GLY A 152 7.13 15.48 -4.05
N GLU A 153 7.25 14.50 -3.16
CA GLU A 153 6.89 13.12 -3.49
C GLU A 153 5.38 12.95 -3.80
N ASN A 154 4.51 13.66 -3.08
CA ASN A 154 3.07 13.60 -3.31
C ASN A 154 2.70 14.08 -4.71
N ALA A 155 3.32 15.17 -5.20
CA ALA A 155 3.06 15.68 -6.55
C ALA A 155 3.50 14.68 -7.62
N VAL A 156 4.67 14.06 -7.47
CA VAL A 156 5.15 13.01 -8.40
C VAL A 156 4.22 11.80 -8.37
N ALA A 157 3.81 11.33 -7.18
CA ALA A 157 2.89 10.21 -7.03
C ALA A 157 1.51 10.50 -7.66
N GLN A 158 0.95 11.69 -7.41
CA GLN A 158 -0.30 12.13 -8.02
C GLN A 158 -0.22 12.17 -9.55
N ALA A 159 0.90 12.63 -10.11
CA ALA A 159 1.12 12.61 -11.55
C ALA A 159 1.12 11.19 -12.12
N VAL A 160 1.72 10.20 -11.42
CA VAL A 160 1.65 8.78 -11.81
C VAL A 160 0.20 8.30 -11.80
N VAL A 161 -0.57 8.63 -10.75
CA VAL A 161 -1.98 8.24 -10.65
C VAL A 161 -2.81 8.87 -11.77
N MET A 162 -2.58 10.14 -12.10
CA MET A 162 -3.28 10.83 -13.20
C MET A 162 -2.95 10.24 -14.59
N GLU A 163 -1.69 9.87 -14.84
CA GLU A 163 -1.32 9.17 -16.09
C GLU A 163 -2.00 7.79 -16.18
N ARG A 164 -2.19 7.09 -15.03
CA ARG A 164 -2.98 5.85 -15.00
C ARG A 164 -4.44 6.10 -15.37
N VAL A 165 -5.07 7.18 -14.88
CA VAL A 165 -6.43 7.57 -15.31
C VAL A 165 -6.48 7.74 -16.82
N GLY A 166 -5.53 8.49 -17.40
CA GLY A 166 -5.43 8.67 -18.85
C GLY A 166 -5.27 7.35 -19.61
N PHE A 167 -4.49 6.41 -19.05
CA PHE A 167 -4.39 5.06 -19.63
C PHE A 167 -5.74 4.32 -19.61
N LEU A 168 -6.47 4.32 -18.49
CA LEU A 168 -7.76 3.66 -18.36
C LEU A 168 -8.80 4.22 -19.33
N CYS A 169 -8.85 5.55 -19.50
CA CYS A 169 -9.70 6.21 -20.47
C CYS A 169 -9.37 5.76 -21.91
N ARG A 170 -8.09 5.72 -22.27
CA ARG A 170 -7.64 5.23 -23.60
C ARG A 170 -7.97 3.75 -23.79
N LEU A 171 -7.83 2.94 -22.75
CA LEU A 171 -8.16 1.51 -22.80
C LEU A 171 -9.63 1.30 -23.15
N VAL A 172 -10.55 1.96 -22.44
CA VAL A 172 -11.99 1.87 -22.69
C VAL A 172 -12.35 2.45 -24.08
N LYS A 173 -11.72 3.57 -24.48
CA LYS A 173 -11.94 4.12 -25.82
C LYS A 173 -11.58 3.12 -26.93
N ASN A 174 -10.47 2.38 -26.76
CA ASN A 174 -9.98 1.42 -27.74
C ASN A 174 -10.63 0.02 -27.64
N LYS A 175 -11.18 -0.29 -26.47
CA LYS A 175 -11.85 -1.55 -26.14
C LYS A 175 -13.12 -1.23 -25.34
N PRO A 176 -14.24 -0.83 -26.02
CA PRO A 176 -15.46 -0.40 -25.33
C PRO A 176 -16.06 -1.43 -24.40
N GLU A 177 -15.85 -2.71 -24.65
CA GLU A 177 -16.29 -3.82 -23.79
C GLU A 177 -15.68 -3.76 -22.38
N MET A 178 -14.55 -3.09 -22.22
CA MET A 178 -13.88 -2.93 -20.92
C MET A 178 -14.58 -1.90 -20.01
N ILE A 179 -15.61 -1.22 -20.49
CA ILE A 179 -16.39 -0.23 -19.72
C ILE A 179 -16.96 -0.82 -18.42
N VAL A 180 -17.28 -2.11 -18.41
CA VAL A 180 -17.85 -2.82 -17.25
C VAL A 180 -16.90 -2.83 -16.04
N PHE A 181 -15.59 -2.69 -16.28
CA PHE A 181 -14.57 -2.65 -15.22
C PHE A 181 -14.22 -1.21 -14.79
N LEU A 182 -14.60 -0.22 -15.58
CA LEU A 182 -14.14 1.17 -15.39
C LEU A 182 -14.48 1.72 -14.02
N HIS A 183 -15.68 1.44 -13.51
CA HIS A 183 -16.09 1.92 -12.19
C HIS A 183 -15.16 1.41 -11.08
N GLY A 184 -14.83 0.11 -11.07
CA GLY A 184 -13.91 -0.48 -10.09
C GLY A 184 -12.50 0.11 -10.20
N TRP A 185 -11.99 0.26 -11.42
CA TRP A 185 -10.68 0.85 -11.66
C TRP A 185 -10.60 2.31 -11.22
N MET A 186 -11.62 3.11 -11.49
CA MET A 186 -11.68 4.51 -11.08
C MET A 186 -11.80 4.65 -9.57
N LYS A 187 -12.58 3.79 -8.91
CA LYS A 187 -12.68 3.77 -7.45
C LYS A 187 -11.33 3.47 -6.79
N ARG A 188 -10.60 2.44 -7.27
CA ARG A 188 -9.23 2.12 -6.79
C ARG A 188 -8.27 3.29 -7.03
N THR A 189 -8.29 3.86 -8.23
CA THR A 189 -7.42 4.98 -8.60
C THR A 189 -7.70 6.22 -7.76
N HIS A 190 -8.96 6.54 -7.50
CA HIS A 190 -9.37 7.64 -6.62
C HIS A 190 -8.88 7.43 -5.17
N GLN A 191 -9.00 6.21 -4.64
CA GLN A 191 -8.49 5.91 -3.29
C GLN A 191 -6.95 5.96 -3.24
N CYS A 192 -6.26 5.52 -4.32
CA CYS A 192 -4.82 5.67 -4.42
C CYS A 192 -4.42 7.16 -4.41
N MET A 193 -5.14 8.02 -5.16
CA MET A 193 -4.94 9.46 -5.14
C MET A 193 -5.08 10.04 -3.73
N ALA A 194 -6.13 9.65 -3.00
CA ALA A 194 -6.35 10.11 -1.63
C ALA A 194 -5.23 9.65 -0.67
N GLU A 195 -4.69 8.45 -0.86
CA GLU A 195 -3.61 7.92 -0.02
C GLU A 195 -2.29 8.67 -0.25
N VAL A 196 -1.91 8.89 -1.51
CA VAL A 196 -0.67 9.59 -1.87
C VAL A 196 -0.74 11.11 -1.67
N SER A 197 -1.87 11.63 -1.21
CA SER A 197 -2.07 13.07 -0.92
C SER A 197 -1.95 13.38 0.57
N LYS A 198 -1.72 12.38 1.42
CA LYS A 198 -1.51 12.55 2.87
C LYS A 198 -0.10 13.04 3.16
#